data_a91f13f5f56a5d328a7d71495ab7943a
#
_entry.id   a91f13f5f56a5d328a7d71495ab7943a
#
_cell.length_a   1.000
_cell.length_b   1.000
_cell.length_c   1.000
_cell.angle_alpha   90.00
_cell.angle_beta   90.00
_cell.angle_gamma   90.00
#
_symmetry.space_group_name_H-M   'P 1'
#
loop_
_entity.id
_entity.type
_entity.pdbx_description
1 polymer ?
#
loop_
_entity_poly.entity_id
_entity_poly.type
_entity_poly.pdbx_seq_one_letter_code
_entity_poly.pdbx_strand_id
1 'polypeptide(L)'
;MCIRDRETINGKKLIDIPVYRDKLMTLQAKVMAFQSNSLRVLSAKLNPGQDVKMAGMIQKYYGTELRHELEGFAVDVMGEIGTLYEDSPHLRDKGSWQFLYMYYLGLIIGGGTSQIQKNIIAERGLGMPREPKVQEA
;
A
#
# COMPACT_ATOMS: atom_id res chain seq x y z
N MET A 1 -9.17 -9.49 -12.51
CA MET A 1 -10.42 -8.71 -12.83
C MET A 1 -10.02 -7.25 -13.00
N CYS A 2 -10.49 -6.59 -14.05
CA CYS A 2 -10.19 -5.15 -14.22
C CYS A 2 -11.35 -4.33 -13.64
N ILE A 3 -11.20 -3.88 -12.40
CA ILE A 3 -12.18 -3.01 -11.72
C ILE A 3 -12.48 -1.77 -12.56
N ARG A 4 -11.46 -1.20 -13.20
CA ARG A 4 -11.55 0.00 -14.04
C ARG A 4 -12.64 -0.07 -15.12
N ASP A 5 -12.72 -1.21 -15.82
CA ASP A 5 -13.52 -1.33 -17.04
C ASP A 5 -14.83 -2.09 -16.85
N ARG A 6 -14.93 -2.89 -15.79
CA ARG A 6 -16.07 -3.80 -15.57
C ARG A 6 -17.01 -3.35 -14.46
N GLU A 7 -16.51 -2.63 -13.48
CA GLU A 7 -17.36 -2.12 -12.41
C GLU A 7 -18.06 -0.85 -12.88
N THR A 8 -19.36 -0.80 -12.60
CA THR A 8 -20.21 0.35 -12.93
C THR A 8 -20.93 0.85 -11.69
N ILE A 9 -21.01 2.16 -11.55
CA ILE A 9 -21.84 2.84 -10.55
C ILE A 9 -22.88 3.63 -11.33
N ASN A 10 -24.15 3.38 -11.08
CA ASN A 10 -25.27 4.01 -11.80
C ASN A 10 -25.14 3.89 -13.33
N GLY A 11 -24.70 2.73 -13.81
CA GLY A 11 -24.52 2.45 -15.25
C GLY A 11 -23.29 3.09 -15.92
N LYS A 12 -22.49 3.86 -15.18
CA LYS A 12 -21.24 4.46 -15.68
C LYS A 12 -20.05 3.63 -15.23
N LYS A 13 -19.07 3.41 -16.11
CA LYS A 13 -17.81 2.77 -15.74
C LYS A 13 -17.06 3.62 -14.71
N LEU A 14 -16.35 2.99 -13.78
CA LEU A 14 -15.57 3.72 -12.76
C LEU A 14 -14.62 4.74 -13.35
N ILE A 15 -13.97 4.40 -14.45
CA ILE A 15 -13.01 5.31 -15.11
C ILE A 15 -13.68 6.58 -15.68
N ASP A 16 -14.99 6.54 -15.94
CA ASP A 16 -15.75 7.68 -16.47
C ASP A 16 -16.27 8.60 -15.35
N ILE A 17 -16.13 8.18 -14.09
CA ILE A 17 -16.52 8.97 -12.91
C ILE A 17 -15.28 9.69 -12.38
N PRO A 18 -15.24 11.04 -12.38
CA PRO A 18 -14.03 11.81 -12.08
C PRO A 18 -13.35 11.45 -10.75
N VAL A 19 -14.12 11.27 -9.67
CA VAL A 19 -13.60 10.92 -8.34
C VAL A 19 -12.86 9.58 -8.35
N TYR A 20 -13.44 8.55 -8.97
CA TYR A 20 -12.81 7.24 -9.03
C TYR A 20 -11.64 7.21 -10.00
N ARG A 21 -11.75 7.94 -11.11
CA ARG A 21 -10.64 8.10 -12.06
C ARG A 21 -9.44 8.76 -11.40
N ASP A 22 -9.64 9.84 -10.66
CA ASP A 22 -8.56 10.55 -9.96
C ASP A 22 -7.87 9.64 -8.93
N LYS A 23 -8.64 8.96 -8.07
CA LYS A 23 -8.10 7.98 -7.13
C LYS A 23 -7.31 6.87 -7.84
N LEU A 24 -7.85 6.31 -8.92
CA LEU A 24 -7.21 5.24 -9.67
C LEU A 24 -5.89 5.69 -10.30
N MET A 25 -5.87 6.88 -10.90
CA MET A 25 -4.65 7.45 -11.51
C MET A 25 -3.60 7.77 -10.45
N THR A 26 -4.02 8.29 -9.30
CA THR A 26 -3.13 8.52 -8.15
C THR A 26 -2.51 7.23 -7.65
N LEU A 27 -3.31 6.18 -7.46
CA LEU A 27 -2.80 4.87 -7.05
C LEU A 27 -1.86 4.27 -8.09
N GLN A 28 -2.19 4.39 -9.38
CA GLN A 28 -1.31 3.94 -10.45
C GLN A 28 0.04 4.65 -10.42
N ALA A 29 0.04 5.98 -10.24
CA ALA A 29 1.28 6.75 -10.13
C ALA A 29 2.11 6.32 -8.91
N LYS A 30 1.48 6.11 -7.75
CA LYS A 30 2.14 5.59 -6.54
C LYS A 30 2.77 4.21 -6.77
N VAL A 31 2.05 3.30 -7.45
CA VAL A 31 2.57 1.95 -7.77
C VAL A 31 3.77 2.05 -8.71
N MET A 32 3.70 2.88 -9.75
CA MET A 32 4.82 3.08 -10.69
C MET A 32 6.05 3.66 -9.97
N ALA A 33 5.87 4.65 -9.10
CA ALA A 33 6.95 5.21 -8.30
C ALA A 33 7.58 4.16 -7.37
N PHE A 34 6.75 3.34 -6.72
CA PHE A 34 7.22 2.25 -5.86
C PHE A 34 7.99 1.19 -6.64
N GLN A 35 7.50 0.79 -7.82
CA GLN A 35 8.21 -0.14 -8.71
C GLN A 35 9.56 0.42 -9.15
N SER A 36 9.63 1.69 -9.55
CA SER A 36 10.88 2.34 -9.93
C SER A 36 11.88 2.36 -8.77
N ASN A 37 11.41 2.65 -7.55
CA ASN A 37 12.26 2.58 -6.35
C ASN A 37 12.75 1.15 -6.08
N SER A 38 11.89 0.15 -6.24
CA SER A 38 12.26 -1.26 -6.07
C SER A 38 13.31 -1.71 -7.07
N LEU A 39 13.18 -1.31 -8.33
CA LEU A 39 14.17 -1.58 -9.37
C LEU A 39 15.50 -0.88 -9.07
N ARG A 40 15.46 0.36 -8.57
CA ARG A 40 16.68 1.08 -8.15
C ARG A 40 17.41 0.33 -7.03
N VAL A 41 16.70 -0.16 -6.01
CA VAL A 41 17.29 -0.94 -4.92
C VAL A 41 17.87 -2.26 -5.43
N LEU A 42 17.15 -2.92 -6.34
CA LEU A 42 17.63 -4.18 -6.96
C LEU A 42 18.89 -3.94 -7.81
N SER A 43 18.87 -2.91 -8.65
CA SER A 43 20.01 -2.54 -9.50
C SER A 43 21.28 -2.25 -8.70
N ALA A 44 21.14 -1.59 -7.55
CA ALA A 44 22.27 -1.28 -6.67
C ALA A 44 22.94 -2.53 -6.07
N LYS A 45 22.19 -3.63 -5.90
CA LYS A 45 22.78 -4.92 -5.48
C LYS A 45 23.72 -5.51 -6.55
N LEU A 46 23.44 -5.20 -7.80
CA LEU A 46 24.24 -5.67 -8.95
C LEU A 46 25.39 -4.71 -9.29
N ASN A 47 25.30 -3.46 -8.85
CA ASN A 47 26.26 -2.39 -9.13
C ASN A 47 26.77 -1.78 -7.80
N PRO A 48 27.80 -2.38 -7.16
CA PRO A 48 28.35 -1.86 -5.91
C PRO A 48 28.82 -0.40 -6.06
N GLY A 49 28.53 0.42 -5.05
CA GLY A 49 28.90 1.84 -5.00
C GLY A 49 27.71 2.81 -5.11
N GLN A 50 26.51 2.34 -5.38
CA GLN A 50 25.31 3.17 -5.30
C GLN A 50 24.74 3.18 -3.86
N ASP A 51 24.59 4.35 -3.28
CA ASP A 51 23.88 4.49 -1.99
C ASP A 51 22.35 4.44 -2.22
N VAL A 52 21.76 3.34 -1.81
CA VAL A 52 20.31 3.10 -1.85
C VAL A 52 19.73 2.79 -0.47
N LYS A 53 20.48 3.08 0.58
CA LYS A 53 20.08 2.79 1.97
C LYS A 53 18.71 3.37 2.29
N MET A 54 18.49 4.65 2.00
CA MET A 54 17.20 5.32 2.18
C MET A 54 16.10 4.68 1.33
N ALA A 55 16.37 4.43 0.06
CA ALA A 55 15.44 3.79 -0.86
C ALA A 55 15.00 2.39 -0.36
N GLY A 56 15.91 1.63 0.25
CA GLY A 56 15.61 0.34 0.87
C GLY A 56 14.77 0.46 2.15
N MET A 57 15.06 1.44 3.00
CA MET A 57 14.35 1.63 4.26
C MET A 57 12.87 1.97 4.08
N ILE A 58 12.50 2.74 3.05
CA ILE A 58 11.11 3.12 2.78
C ILE A 58 10.29 1.98 2.18
N GLN A 59 10.91 0.93 1.67
CA GLN A 59 10.23 -0.16 0.94
C GLN A 59 9.15 -0.84 1.77
N LYS A 60 9.47 -1.25 3.00
CA LYS A 60 8.51 -1.93 3.87
C LYS A 60 7.37 -1.01 4.25
N TYR A 61 7.68 0.17 4.76
CA TYR A 61 6.70 1.15 5.19
C TYR A 61 5.75 1.53 4.06
N TYR A 62 6.30 2.07 2.98
CA TYR A 62 5.49 2.57 1.87
C TYR A 62 4.75 1.44 1.13
N GLY A 63 5.40 0.28 0.95
CA GLY A 63 4.82 -0.84 0.22
C GLY A 63 3.61 -1.45 0.92
N THR A 64 3.63 -1.59 2.26
CA THR A 64 2.48 -2.13 3.01
C THR A 64 1.32 -1.14 3.08
N GLU A 65 1.59 0.15 3.27
CA GLU A 65 0.57 1.21 3.26
C GLU A 65 -0.09 1.35 1.88
N LEU A 66 0.72 1.41 0.82
CA LEU A 66 0.21 1.50 -0.55
C LEU A 66 -0.65 0.30 -0.93
N ARG A 67 -0.23 -0.89 -0.52
CA ARG A 67 -1.00 -2.09 -0.81
C ARG A 67 -2.34 -2.08 -0.10
N HIS A 68 -2.37 -1.71 1.18
CA HIS A 68 -3.62 -1.57 1.94
C HIS A 68 -4.54 -0.49 1.34
N GLU A 69 -3.99 0.65 0.92
CA GLU A 69 -4.73 1.72 0.24
C GLU A 69 -5.37 1.22 -1.07
N LEU A 70 -4.63 0.41 -1.84
CA LEU A 70 -5.11 -0.17 -3.10
C LEU A 70 -6.24 -1.17 -2.87
N GLU A 71 -6.08 -2.06 -1.90
CA GLU A 71 -7.12 -3.06 -1.56
C GLU A 71 -8.36 -2.35 -0.97
N GLY A 72 -8.17 -1.32 -0.15
CA GLY A 72 -9.25 -0.49 0.37
C GLY A 72 -10.04 0.20 -0.74
N PHE A 73 -9.34 0.77 -1.73
CA PHE A 73 -10.00 1.34 -2.90
C PHE A 73 -10.80 0.29 -3.69
N ALA A 74 -10.27 -0.94 -3.82
CA ALA A 74 -10.99 -2.02 -4.48
C ALA A 74 -12.28 -2.41 -3.73
N VAL A 75 -12.23 -2.44 -2.39
CA VAL A 75 -13.41 -2.68 -1.54
C VAL A 75 -14.42 -1.54 -1.66
N ASP A 76 -13.96 -0.29 -1.60
CA ASP A 76 -14.81 0.92 -1.72
C ASP A 76 -15.61 0.93 -3.02
N VAL A 77 -14.97 0.60 -4.15
CA VAL A 77 -15.64 0.64 -5.46
C VAL A 77 -16.64 -0.50 -5.67
N MET A 78 -16.57 -1.55 -4.85
CA MET A 78 -17.59 -2.61 -4.85
C MET A 78 -18.87 -2.20 -4.11
N GLY A 79 -18.86 -1.09 -3.37
CA GLY A 79 -20.00 -0.61 -2.61
C GLY A 79 -20.50 -1.65 -1.59
N GLU A 80 -21.79 -1.90 -1.55
CA GLU A 80 -22.39 -2.87 -0.61
C GLU A 80 -21.81 -4.29 -0.75
N ILE A 81 -21.44 -4.71 -1.95
CA ILE A 81 -20.82 -6.03 -2.20
C ILE A 81 -19.45 -6.12 -1.52
N GLY A 82 -18.75 -4.99 -1.33
CA GLY A 82 -17.48 -4.91 -0.61
C GLY A 82 -17.58 -5.30 0.88
N THR A 83 -18.78 -5.26 1.46
CA THR A 83 -19.02 -5.68 2.86
C THR A 83 -19.27 -7.18 3.02
N LEU A 84 -19.48 -7.91 1.90
CA LEU A 84 -19.74 -9.33 1.93
C LEU A 84 -18.43 -10.09 2.23
N TYR A 85 -18.55 -11.12 3.07
CA TYR A 85 -17.42 -11.95 3.47
C TYR A 85 -17.90 -13.40 3.54
N GLU A 86 -17.00 -14.34 3.45
CA GLU A 86 -17.18 -15.81 3.45
C GLU A 86 -18.60 -16.32 3.13
N ASP A 87 -18.73 -17.43 2.45
CA ASP A 87 -19.97 -18.16 2.14
C ASP A 87 -21.13 -17.38 1.46
N SER A 88 -20.94 -16.07 1.20
CA SER A 88 -21.96 -15.33 0.46
C SER A 88 -21.96 -15.73 -1.02
N PRO A 89 -23.13 -16.10 -1.60
CA PRO A 89 -23.23 -16.46 -3.02
C PRO A 89 -22.98 -15.27 -3.97
N HIS A 90 -22.95 -14.05 -3.44
CA HIS A 90 -22.72 -12.81 -4.19
C HIS A 90 -21.29 -12.31 -4.13
N LEU A 91 -20.38 -13.05 -3.47
CA LEU A 91 -18.96 -12.68 -3.41
C LEU A 91 -18.35 -12.61 -4.80
N ARG A 92 -17.70 -11.48 -5.08
CA ARG A 92 -16.85 -11.32 -6.25
C ARG A 92 -15.46 -11.84 -5.96
N ASP A 93 -14.85 -12.50 -6.94
CA ASP A 93 -13.48 -12.99 -6.89
C ASP A 93 -13.18 -13.78 -5.59
N LYS A 94 -14.20 -14.53 -5.12
CA LYS A 94 -14.16 -15.33 -3.89
C LYS A 94 -13.78 -14.52 -2.64
N GLY A 95 -14.11 -13.23 -2.60
CA GLY A 95 -13.78 -12.35 -1.48
C GLY A 95 -12.29 -11.98 -1.34
N SER A 96 -11.51 -12.18 -2.39
CA SER A 96 -10.05 -11.96 -2.34
C SER A 96 -9.69 -10.51 -1.99
N TRP A 97 -10.46 -9.52 -2.44
CA TRP A 97 -10.21 -8.12 -2.14
C TRP A 97 -10.45 -7.79 -0.67
N GLN A 98 -11.55 -8.27 -0.11
CA GLN A 98 -11.88 -8.11 1.32
C GLN A 98 -10.83 -8.81 2.20
N PHE A 99 -10.46 -10.05 1.84
CA PHE A 99 -9.43 -10.81 2.54
C PHE A 99 -8.08 -10.06 2.52
N LEU A 100 -7.64 -9.60 1.36
CA LEU A 100 -6.35 -8.88 1.22
C LEU A 100 -6.36 -7.56 1.97
N TYR A 101 -7.47 -6.81 1.94
CA TYR A 101 -7.62 -5.58 2.70
C TYR A 101 -7.38 -5.82 4.21
N MET A 102 -7.99 -6.83 4.78
CA MET A 102 -7.81 -7.20 6.19
C MET A 102 -6.40 -7.76 6.46
N TYR A 103 -5.88 -8.59 5.56
CA TYR A 103 -4.55 -9.18 5.67
C TYR A 103 -3.44 -8.12 5.71
N TYR A 104 -3.54 -7.07 4.89
CA TYR A 104 -2.54 -6.01 4.84
C TYR A 104 -2.51 -5.14 6.09
N LEU A 105 -3.59 -5.07 6.88
CA LEU A 105 -3.54 -4.48 8.23
C LEU A 105 -2.52 -5.20 9.12
N GLY A 106 -2.50 -6.53 9.08
CA GLY A 106 -1.51 -7.34 9.78
C GLY A 106 -0.08 -7.07 9.30
N LEU A 107 0.12 -6.87 8.00
CA LEU A 107 1.44 -6.57 7.44
C LEU A 107 1.95 -5.15 7.76
N ILE A 108 1.05 -4.19 7.94
CA ILE A 108 1.42 -2.83 8.41
C ILE A 108 2.03 -2.91 9.82
N ILE A 109 1.51 -3.82 10.67
CA ILE A 109 1.99 -4.02 12.04
C ILE A 109 3.21 -4.96 12.05
N GLY A 110 3.16 -6.05 11.28
CA GLY A 110 4.18 -7.08 11.20
C GLY A 110 5.53 -6.54 10.70
N GLY A 111 6.63 -6.99 11.30
CA GLY A 111 7.98 -6.52 10.97
C GLY A 111 8.26 -5.07 11.36
N GLY A 112 7.53 -4.55 12.34
CA GLY A 112 7.58 -3.17 12.85
C GLY A 112 6.48 -2.29 12.26
N THR A 113 5.72 -1.65 13.15
CA THR A 113 4.63 -0.74 12.79
C THR A 113 5.13 0.42 11.91
N SER A 114 4.21 1.10 11.25
CA SER A 114 4.54 2.29 10.44
C SER A 114 5.29 3.34 11.25
N GLN A 115 4.96 3.53 12.54
CA GLN A 115 5.66 4.46 13.44
C GLN A 115 7.11 4.00 13.69
N ILE A 116 7.30 2.71 14.00
CA ILE A 116 8.65 2.15 14.19
C ILE A 116 9.48 2.27 12.91
N GLN A 117 8.89 2.01 11.75
CA GLN A 117 9.58 2.18 10.48
C GLN A 117 9.97 3.64 10.22
N LYS A 118 9.09 4.60 10.55
CA LYS A 118 9.40 6.03 10.46
C LYS A 118 10.54 6.42 11.39
N ASN A 119 10.57 5.90 12.63
CA ASN A 119 11.69 6.14 13.56
C ASN A 119 13.01 5.58 13.01
N ILE A 120 13.00 4.37 12.45
CA ILE A 120 14.18 3.77 11.80
C ILE A 120 14.67 4.63 10.63
N ILE A 121 13.75 5.14 9.81
CA ILE A 121 14.07 6.03 8.67
C ILE A 121 14.67 7.34 9.19
N ALA A 122 14.06 7.95 10.21
CA ALA A 122 14.53 9.19 10.81
C ALA A 122 15.94 9.03 11.40
N GLU A 123 16.14 8.03 12.26
CA GLU A 123 17.42 7.82 12.95
C GLU A 123 18.53 7.35 12.00
N ARG A 124 18.25 6.28 11.23
CA ARG A 124 19.28 5.60 10.42
C ARG A 124 19.41 6.13 9.00
N GLY A 125 18.34 6.72 8.49
CA GLY A 125 18.29 7.27 7.14
C GLY A 125 18.64 8.75 7.10
N LEU A 126 18.02 9.54 7.99
CA LEU A 126 18.19 11.01 8.05
C LEU A 126 19.19 11.46 9.10
N GLY A 127 19.71 10.56 9.96
CA GLY A 127 20.67 10.91 11.02
C GLY A 127 20.05 11.73 12.15
N MET A 128 18.73 11.68 12.33
CA MET A 128 18.07 12.40 13.42
C MET A 128 18.41 11.79 14.79
N PRO A 129 18.39 12.58 15.87
CA PRO A 129 18.62 12.07 17.21
C PRO A 129 17.55 11.07 17.62
N ARG A 130 17.95 10.09 18.42
CA ARG A 130 17.02 9.13 19.02
C ARG A 130 16.12 9.79 20.04
N GLU A 131 14.94 9.22 20.24
CA GLU A 131 14.08 9.56 21.35
C GLU A 131 14.84 9.43 22.69
N PRO A 132 14.72 10.42 23.62
CA PRO A 132 15.28 10.30 24.94
C PRO A 132 14.76 9.05 25.65
N LYS A 133 15.65 8.29 26.27
CA LYS A 133 15.21 7.20 27.15
C LYS A 133 14.55 7.79 28.38
N VAL A 134 13.38 7.29 28.74
CA VAL A 134 12.78 7.61 30.05
C VAL A 134 13.75 7.11 31.10
N GLN A 135 14.31 8.03 31.90
CA GLN A 135 15.09 7.64 33.09
C GLN A 135 14.07 7.08 34.08
N GLU A 136 14.17 5.81 34.41
CA GLU A 136 13.46 5.24 35.54
C GLU A 136 13.98 5.93 36.79
N ALA A 137 13.08 6.59 37.53
CA ALA A 137 13.35 7.25 38.79
C ALA A 137 13.49 6.22 39.92
#